data_b5c2b62cccd3564059f9d4375244d73b
#
_entry.id   b5c2b62cccd3564059f9d4375244d73b
#
_cell.length_a   1.000
_cell.length_b   1.000
_cell.length_c   1.000
_cell.angle_alpha   90.00
_cell.angle_beta   90.00
_cell.angle_gamma   90.00
#
_symmetry.space_group_name_H-M   'P 1'
#
loop_
_entity.id
_entity.type
_entity.pdbx_description
1 polymer ?
#
loop_
_entity_poly.entity_id
_entity_poly.type
_entity_poly.pdbx_seq_one_letter_code
_entity_poly.pdbx_strand_id
1 'polypeptide(L)'
;MESQIPQEWNKFILKDVTFVNLMMRRIYNVLIVANPYDAFMLEDDGRVEEKIFNEYMELGLRYPPTFTQVSTIAEAEEVLATTKIDLVICMPGTADNDAFTVARAIKGKFPEIHCVVLTPFSHGITRRMQDEDLSIFDYVFCWLGNTNLIMSIIKLIEDKMNLEHDIKEAGVQMILLVEDSIRFYSSILPNLYGYILQQSKNFSTEALNRHAANLRMRGRPKVVLARTYEEALGIYERYKNNCLGVISDVRFPYHSTKRSQIVGAGASSLEKDPEAGFKLLEAIRREDEFLPLIMESSESANRERAEREGFRFVDKNSKMLSVDLRHLLEEHMGFGDFIFRDPKTHAVITRIRSLKDLQDNIFKIPRDSMLYHISRNHMSRWLTARAIFPVANFLKHVTWHKLQDVDAHRQIIFDAIVQYRHMKNIGVVAVFDRGKFDKYAHFARIGDGSLGGKGRGLAFLDNVVKTHPQFNQYPGASVRIPKTVVLCTDVFDQFMEQNNLYEIASVSYTHLR
;
A
#
# COMPACT_ATOMS: atom_id res chain seq x y z
N MET A 1 21.80 31.38 0.48
CA MET A 1 21.65 30.90 -0.88
C MET A 1 20.16 30.77 -1.10
N GLU A 2 19.57 31.69 -1.85
CA GLU A 2 18.17 31.57 -2.29
C GLU A 2 18.06 30.36 -3.22
N SER A 3 17.11 29.49 -2.96
CA SER A 3 16.91 28.29 -3.74
C SER A 3 16.52 28.68 -5.17
N GLN A 4 17.31 28.29 -6.15
CA GLN A 4 17.01 28.46 -7.59
C GLN A 4 15.89 27.50 -8.06
N ILE A 5 14.91 27.24 -7.21
CA ILE A 5 13.80 26.37 -7.51
C ILE A 5 12.81 27.14 -8.39
N PRO A 6 12.52 26.73 -9.63
CA PRO A 6 11.53 27.39 -10.47
C PRO A 6 10.18 27.49 -9.76
N GLN A 7 9.46 28.60 -9.89
CA GLN A 7 8.14 28.79 -9.25
C GLN A 7 7.11 27.71 -9.59
N GLU A 8 7.30 27.00 -10.70
CA GLU A 8 6.47 25.83 -11.09
C GLU A 8 6.54 24.65 -10.11
N TRP A 9 7.60 24.55 -9.32
CA TRP A 9 7.81 23.55 -8.29
C TRP A 9 6.80 23.62 -7.14
N ASN A 10 6.45 24.82 -6.76
CA ASN A 10 5.48 25.04 -5.69
C ASN A 10 4.12 24.38 -5.98
N LYS A 11 3.78 24.19 -7.27
CA LYS A 11 2.53 23.51 -7.67
C LYS A 11 2.53 22.02 -7.36
N PHE A 12 3.68 21.36 -7.35
CA PHE A 12 3.81 19.92 -7.08
C PHE A 12 4.07 19.60 -5.61
N ILE A 13 4.88 20.41 -4.95
CA ILE A 13 5.29 20.18 -3.55
C ILE A 13 4.24 20.71 -2.57
N LEU A 14 3.54 21.80 -2.91
CA LEU A 14 2.53 22.45 -2.07
C LEU A 14 1.14 21.77 -2.11
N LYS A 15 0.89 20.77 -2.94
CA LYS A 15 -0.26 19.91 -2.71
C LYS A 15 0.00 19.13 -1.43
N ASP A 16 -0.59 19.61 -0.36
CA ASP A 16 -0.67 18.88 0.89
C ASP A 16 -1.43 17.58 0.60
N VAL A 17 -0.67 16.51 0.40
CA VAL A 17 -1.24 15.18 0.19
C VAL A 17 -1.78 14.74 1.54
N THR A 18 -3.03 15.06 1.77
CA THR A 18 -3.72 14.70 3.00
C THR A 18 -4.08 13.22 2.94
N PHE A 19 -3.18 12.38 3.44
CA PHE A 19 -3.47 10.94 3.66
C PHE A 19 -4.76 10.68 4.47
N VAL A 20 -5.32 11.73 5.09
CA VAL A 20 -6.59 11.66 5.80
C VAL A 20 -7.72 11.22 4.87
N ASN A 21 -7.71 11.69 3.61
CA ASN A 21 -8.74 11.40 2.62
C ASN A 21 -8.54 10.07 1.88
N LEU A 22 -7.44 9.34 2.15
CA LEU A 22 -7.20 8.06 1.53
C LEU A 22 -7.89 6.92 2.27
N MET A 23 -8.20 5.84 1.53
CA MET A 23 -8.86 4.65 2.10
C MET A 23 -10.16 5.01 2.82
N MET A 24 -11.01 5.80 2.17
CA MET A 24 -12.28 6.25 2.74
C MET A 24 -13.30 5.13 2.86
N ARG A 25 -13.25 4.17 1.94
CA ARG A 25 -14.12 2.99 1.95
C ARG A 25 -13.38 1.81 2.55
N ARG A 26 -13.96 1.21 3.59
CA ARG A 26 -13.36 0.09 4.33
C ARG A 26 -14.39 -0.97 4.61
N ILE A 27 -13.92 -2.16 4.83
CA ILE A 27 -14.71 -3.30 5.29
C ILE A 27 -14.67 -3.31 6.82
N TYR A 28 -15.80 -3.02 7.44
CA TYR A 28 -15.99 -3.05 8.90
C TYR A 28 -16.74 -4.29 9.35
N ASN A 29 -17.75 -4.72 8.56
CA ASN A 29 -18.60 -5.84 8.91
C ASN A 29 -18.58 -6.87 7.80
N VAL A 30 -18.18 -8.08 8.14
CA VAL A 30 -18.12 -9.23 7.24
C VAL A 30 -19.18 -10.25 7.65
N LEU A 31 -20.04 -10.63 6.74
CA LEU A 31 -21.00 -11.72 6.92
C LEU A 31 -20.43 -12.99 6.27
N ILE A 32 -20.27 -14.04 7.05
CA ILE A 32 -19.89 -15.36 6.58
C ILE A 32 -21.14 -16.24 6.52
N VAL A 33 -21.47 -16.74 5.33
CA VAL A 33 -22.55 -17.69 5.15
C VAL A 33 -21.93 -19.06 4.89
N ALA A 34 -21.96 -19.94 5.90
CA ALA A 34 -21.29 -21.22 5.88
C ALA A 34 -22.10 -22.26 6.66
N ASN A 35 -22.00 -23.55 6.24
CA ASN A 35 -22.55 -24.61 7.09
C ASN A 35 -21.76 -24.75 8.39
N PRO A 36 -22.29 -25.43 9.43
CA PRO A 36 -21.61 -25.51 10.73
C PRO A 36 -20.23 -26.13 10.68
N TYR A 37 -19.92 -27.01 9.74
CA TYR A 37 -18.62 -27.64 9.60
C TYR A 37 -17.59 -26.65 9.02
N ASP A 38 -17.95 -25.95 7.93
CA ASP A 38 -17.06 -24.96 7.31
C ASP A 38 -16.84 -23.77 8.27
N ALA A 39 -17.87 -23.42 9.03
CA ALA A 39 -17.82 -22.44 10.09
C ALA A 39 -16.81 -22.81 11.17
N PHE A 40 -16.91 -24.04 11.66
CA PHE A 40 -15.96 -24.59 12.63
C PHE A 40 -14.51 -24.57 12.11
N MET A 41 -14.30 -24.93 10.83
CA MET A 41 -12.97 -24.90 10.22
C MET A 41 -12.37 -23.49 10.18
N LEU A 42 -13.19 -22.46 10.03
CA LEU A 42 -12.68 -21.07 10.03
C LEU A 42 -12.38 -20.57 11.44
N GLU A 43 -13.26 -20.79 12.42
CA GLU A 43 -13.17 -20.18 13.74
C GLU A 43 -12.40 -21.07 14.74
N ASP A 44 -12.80 -22.33 14.90
CA ASP A 44 -12.21 -23.19 15.95
C ASP A 44 -10.83 -23.73 15.54
N ASP A 45 -10.64 -24.09 14.27
CA ASP A 45 -9.34 -24.54 13.74
C ASP A 45 -8.52 -23.38 13.21
N GLY A 46 -9.13 -22.50 12.40
CA GLY A 46 -8.47 -21.37 11.75
C GLY A 46 -8.25 -20.16 12.66
N ARG A 47 -9.09 -19.95 13.67
CA ARG A 47 -9.09 -18.74 14.55
C ARG A 47 -9.02 -17.45 13.75
N VAL A 48 -9.86 -17.35 12.72
CA VAL A 48 -9.78 -16.29 11.72
C VAL A 48 -9.91 -14.90 12.35
N GLU A 49 -10.91 -14.73 13.21
CA GLU A 49 -11.17 -13.44 13.87
C GLU A 49 -10.00 -13.01 14.75
N GLU A 50 -9.50 -13.90 15.62
CA GLU A 50 -8.36 -13.64 16.50
C GLU A 50 -7.09 -13.29 15.71
N LYS A 51 -6.79 -14.06 14.66
CA LYS A 51 -5.59 -13.83 13.82
C LYS A 51 -5.68 -12.51 13.07
N ILE A 52 -6.83 -12.18 12.50
CA ILE A 52 -7.03 -10.90 11.81
C ILE A 52 -6.92 -9.74 12.80
N PHE A 53 -7.52 -9.85 13.98
CA PHE A 53 -7.38 -8.85 15.02
C PHE A 53 -5.90 -8.62 15.39
N ASN A 54 -5.17 -9.70 15.66
CA ASN A 54 -3.75 -9.63 16.03
C ASN A 54 -2.91 -9.01 14.90
N GLU A 55 -3.17 -9.38 13.65
CA GLU A 55 -2.46 -8.82 12.49
C GLU A 55 -2.75 -7.32 12.30
N TYR A 56 -4.02 -6.90 12.48
CA TYR A 56 -4.36 -5.48 12.46
C TYR A 56 -3.63 -4.70 13.57
N MET A 57 -3.55 -5.26 14.78
CA MET A 57 -2.82 -4.64 15.89
C MET A 57 -1.31 -4.60 15.62
N GLU A 58 -0.75 -5.70 15.14
CA GLU A 58 0.69 -5.79 14.82
C GLU A 58 1.09 -4.81 13.71
N LEU A 59 0.30 -4.71 12.66
CA LEU A 59 0.53 -3.78 11.55
C LEU A 59 0.16 -2.33 11.90
N GLY A 60 -0.43 -2.08 13.05
CA GLY A 60 -0.90 -0.76 13.47
C GLY A 60 -2.09 -0.26 12.63
N LEU A 61 -2.84 -1.16 12.03
CA LEU A 61 -4.08 -0.84 11.32
C LEU A 61 -5.19 -0.54 12.33
N ARG A 62 -6.04 0.43 12.00
CA ARG A 62 -7.20 0.77 12.84
C ARG A 62 -8.44 0.03 12.36
N TYR A 63 -9.31 -0.31 13.32
CA TYR A 63 -10.62 -0.86 13.06
C TYR A 63 -10.55 -2.23 12.35
N PRO A 64 -10.15 -3.30 13.07
CA PRO A 64 -10.29 -4.65 12.55
C PRO A 64 -11.76 -4.93 12.24
N PRO A 65 -12.06 -5.69 11.17
CA PRO A 65 -13.42 -6.04 10.83
C PRO A 65 -14.04 -6.96 11.89
N THR A 66 -15.34 -6.83 12.08
CA THR A 66 -16.14 -7.77 12.87
C THR A 66 -16.76 -8.82 11.95
N PHE A 67 -16.85 -10.04 12.42
CA PHE A 67 -17.40 -11.15 11.68
C PHE A 67 -18.74 -11.59 12.29
N THR A 68 -19.74 -11.75 11.42
CA THR A 68 -21.03 -12.35 11.77
C THR A 68 -21.18 -13.60 10.94
N GLN A 69 -21.60 -14.72 11.57
CA GLN A 69 -21.69 -16.01 10.94
C GLN A 69 -23.11 -16.51 10.97
N VAL A 70 -23.59 -17.01 9.83
CA VAL A 70 -24.92 -17.57 9.66
C VAL A 70 -24.87 -18.81 8.79
N SER A 71 -25.86 -19.68 8.90
CA SER A 71 -25.87 -20.96 8.17
C SER A 71 -26.92 -21.06 7.07
N THR A 72 -27.87 -20.13 7.05
CA THR A 72 -28.99 -20.17 6.09
C THR A 72 -29.16 -18.83 5.35
N ILE A 73 -29.81 -18.90 4.17
CA ILE A 73 -30.16 -17.70 3.40
C ILE A 73 -31.08 -16.77 4.22
N ALA A 74 -32.05 -17.34 4.94
CA ALA A 74 -33.02 -16.58 5.73
C ALA A 74 -32.33 -15.78 6.85
N GLU A 75 -31.41 -16.40 7.58
CA GLU A 75 -30.59 -15.72 8.59
C GLU A 75 -29.70 -14.63 7.96
N ALA A 76 -29.10 -14.91 6.80
CA ALA A 76 -28.30 -13.94 6.08
C ALA A 76 -29.12 -12.70 5.68
N GLU A 77 -30.34 -12.93 5.18
CA GLU A 77 -31.25 -11.84 4.81
C GLU A 77 -31.70 -11.01 6.03
N GLU A 78 -31.95 -11.64 7.17
CA GLU A 78 -32.27 -10.97 8.43
C GLU A 78 -31.13 -10.09 8.92
N VAL A 79 -29.91 -10.60 8.91
CA VAL A 79 -28.71 -9.81 9.27
C VAL A 79 -28.51 -8.65 8.31
N LEU A 80 -28.64 -8.88 6.99
CA LEU A 80 -28.51 -7.83 5.98
C LEU A 80 -29.58 -6.75 6.06
N ALA A 81 -30.77 -7.09 6.55
CA ALA A 81 -31.86 -6.14 6.76
C ALA A 81 -31.67 -5.27 8.01
N THR A 82 -30.97 -5.77 9.04
CA THR A 82 -30.84 -5.13 10.35
C THR A 82 -29.46 -4.51 10.58
N THR A 83 -28.42 -5.03 9.94
CA THR A 83 -27.03 -4.64 10.14
C THR A 83 -26.39 -4.24 8.81
N LYS A 84 -25.63 -3.14 8.84
CA LYS A 84 -24.84 -2.75 7.68
C LYS A 84 -23.68 -3.72 7.50
N ILE A 85 -23.74 -4.57 6.48
CA ILE A 85 -22.67 -5.46 6.06
C ILE A 85 -21.94 -4.85 4.87
N ASP A 86 -20.61 -4.92 4.87
CA ASP A 86 -19.77 -4.39 3.80
C ASP A 86 -19.28 -5.48 2.85
N LEU A 87 -19.14 -6.72 3.33
CA LEU A 87 -18.68 -7.87 2.57
C LEU A 87 -19.39 -9.14 3.00
N VAL A 88 -19.87 -9.92 2.04
CA VAL A 88 -20.39 -11.28 2.26
C VAL A 88 -19.41 -12.29 1.71
N ILE A 89 -19.05 -13.29 2.52
CA ILE A 89 -18.24 -14.44 2.12
C ILE A 89 -19.16 -15.68 2.16
N CYS A 90 -19.43 -16.26 0.98
CA CYS A 90 -20.22 -17.45 0.86
C CYS A 90 -19.33 -18.68 0.74
N MET A 91 -19.54 -19.68 1.59
CA MET A 91 -18.86 -20.96 1.52
C MET A 91 -19.80 -22.06 0.97
N PRO A 92 -19.28 -23.04 0.22
CA PRO A 92 -20.10 -24.13 -0.32
C PRO A 92 -20.75 -24.92 0.81
N GLY A 93 -22.08 -25.04 0.73
CA GLY A 93 -22.86 -25.90 1.59
C GLY A 93 -23.26 -27.22 0.92
N THR A 94 -24.29 -27.84 1.44
CA THR A 94 -24.98 -28.98 0.84
C THR A 94 -25.82 -28.57 -0.36
N ALA A 95 -26.30 -29.52 -1.17
CA ALA A 95 -26.94 -29.31 -2.48
C ALA A 95 -28.05 -28.22 -2.53
N ASP A 96 -28.77 -27.98 -1.44
CA ASP A 96 -29.86 -27.01 -1.37
C ASP A 96 -29.40 -25.58 -0.95
N ASN A 97 -28.21 -25.45 -0.36
CA ASN A 97 -27.61 -24.17 0.12
C ASN A 97 -26.17 -24.02 -0.36
N ASP A 98 -25.93 -24.25 -1.65
CA ASP A 98 -24.59 -24.04 -2.19
C ASP A 98 -24.23 -22.54 -2.29
N ALA A 99 -22.95 -22.24 -2.22
CA ALA A 99 -22.44 -20.88 -2.20
C ALA A 99 -22.93 -20.01 -3.37
N PHE A 100 -23.12 -20.59 -4.54
CA PHE A 100 -23.57 -19.86 -5.73
C PHE A 100 -25.06 -19.50 -5.63
N THR A 101 -25.89 -20.42 -5.12
CA THR A 101 -27.32 -20.16 -4.87
C THR A 101 -27.51 -19.10 -3.80
N VAL A 102 -26.77 -19.20 -2.69
CA VAL A 102 -26.76 -18.22 -1.61
C VAL A 102 -26.37 -16.84 -2.14
N ALA A 103 -25.27 -16.76 -2.85
CA ALA A 103 -24.77 -15.49 -3.35
C ALA A 103 -25.70 -14.86 -4.40
N ARG A 104 -26.36 -15.67 -5.26
CA ARG A 104 -27.40 -15.17 -6.18
C ARG A 104 -28.62 -14.62 -5.44
N ALA A 105 -29.08 -15.29 -4.40
CA ALA A 105 -30.21 -14.82 -3.59
C ALA A 105 -29.87 -13.49 -2.92
N ILE A 106 -28.68 -13.38 -2.31
CA ILE A 106 -28.19 -12.15 -1.68
C ILE A 106 -28.05 -11.01 -2.71
N LYS A 107 -27.37 -11.25 -3.83
CA LYS A 107 -27.19 -10.26 -4.88
C LYS A 107 -28.50 -9.83 -5.55
N GLY A 108 -29.49 -10.72 -5.62
CA GLY A 108 -30.82 -10.38 -6.13
C GLY A 108 -31.55 -9.34 -5.28
N LYS A 109 -31.38 -9.37 -3.96
CA LYS A 109 -31.97 -8.41 -3.01
C LYS A 109 -31.07 -7.24 -2.69
N PHE A 110 -29.74 -7.44 -2.67
CA PHE A 110 -28.72 -6.46 -2.27
C PHE A 110 -27.63 -6.35 -3.37
N PRO A 111 -27.92 -5.79 -4.55
CA PRO A 111 -27.01 -5.82 -5.70
C PRO A 111 -25.68 -5.09 -5.46
N GLU A 112 -25.65 -4.08 -4.59
CA GLU A 112 -24.46 -3.26 -4.31
C GLU A 112 -23.49 -3.90 -3.31
N ILE A 113 -23.90 -4.99 -2.61
CA ILE A 113 -23.05 -5.60 -1.60
C ILE A 113 -21.91 -6.39 -2.26
N HIS A 114 -20.70 -6.24 -1.71
CA HIS A 114 -19.59 -7.08 -2.16
C HIS A 114 -19.81 -8.54 -1.74
N CYS A 115 -19.68 -9.45 -2.70
CA CYS A 115 -19.90 -10.86 -2.48
C CYS A 115 -18.75 -11.69 -3.05
N VAL A 116 -18.17 -12.51 -2.20
CA VAL A 116 -17.04 -13.38 -2.51
C VAL A 116 -17.43 -14.83 -2.22
N VAL A 117 -17.06 -15.75 -3.11
CA VAL A 117 -17.16 -17.18 -2.84
C VAL A 117 -15.82 -17.70 -2.36
N LEU A 118 -15.81 -18.36 -1.21
CA LEU A 118 -14.64 -19.04 -0.65
C LEU A 118 -14.90 -20.55 -0.67
N THR A 119 -14.18 -21.29 -1.50
CA THR A 119 -14.42 -22.70 -1.76
C THR A 119 -13.24 -23.58 -1.37
N PRO A 120 -13.42 -24.76 -0.77
CA PRO A 120 -12.36 -25.74 -0.69
C PRO A 120 -11.93 -26.19 -2.10
N PHE A 121 -10.67 -26.54 -2.26
CA PHE A 121 -10.18 -27.03 -3.55
C PHE A 121 -10.75 -28.43 -3.83
N SER A 122 -11.66 -28.51 -4.82
CA SER A 122 -12.17 -29.79 -5.31
C SER A 122 -12.39 -29.78 -6.81
N HIS A 123 -12.19 -30.95 -7.46
CA HIS A 123 -12.47 -31.10 -8.89
C HIS A 123 -13.95 -30.86 -9.23
N GLY A 124 -14.87 -31.20 -8.32
CA GLY A 124 -16.31 -30.97 -8.49
C GLY A 124 -16.68 -29.51 -8.61
N ILE A 125 -16.07 -28.65 -7.77
CA ILE A 125 -16.31 -27.22 -7.79
C ILE A 125 -15.68 -26.57 -9.04
N THR A 126 -14.48 -26.99 -9.44
CA THR A 126 -13.85 -26.51 -10.67
C THR A 126 -14.71 -26.80 -11.91
N ARG A 127 -15.32 -27.98 -11.98
CA ARG A 127 -16.25 -28.34 -13.06
C ARG A 127 -17.52 -27.49 -13.05
N ARG A 128 -18.13 -27.32 -11.88
CA ARG A 128 -19.32 -26.48 -11.71
C ARG A 128 -19.06 -25.01 -12.05
N MET A 129 -17.88 -24.48 -11.72
CA MET A 129 -17.49 -23.11 -12.06
C MET A 129 -17.38 -22.86 -13.57
N GLN A 130 -17.20 -23.91 -14.39
CA GLN A 130 -17.20 -23.78 -15.85
C GLN A 130 -18.61 -23.52 -16.40
N ASP A 131 -19.64 -23.99 -15.68
CA ASP A 131 -21.06 -23.89 -16.09
C ASP A 131 -21.80 -22.71 -15.43
N GLU A 132 -21.20 -22.07 -14.40
CA GLU A 132 -21.81 -20.98 -13.64
C GLU A 132 -21.42 -19.58 -14.14
N ASP A 133 -22.37 -18.64 -14.07
CA ASP A 133 -22.07 -17.21 -14.29
C ASP A 133 -21.35 -16.60 -13.08
N LEU A 134 -20.02 -16.60 -13.13
CA LEU A 134 -19.17 -16.05 -12.07
C LEU A 134 -19.19 -14.53 -12.00
N SER A 135 -19.84 -13.84 -12.93
CA SER A 135 -19.88 -12.38 -12.98
C SER A 135 -20.73 -11.74 -11.88
N ILE A 136 -21.53 -12.55 -11.19
CA ILE A 136 -22.34 -12.14 -10.04
C ILE A 136 -21.45 -11.86 -8.82
N PHE A 137 -20.31 -12.55 -8.71
CA PHE A 137 -19.40 -12.42 -7.58
C PHE A 137 -18.28 -11.42 -7.90
N ASP A 138 -17.83 -10.70 -6.88
CA ASP A 138 -16.63 -9.89 -7.04
C ASP A 138 -15.43 -10.78 -7.33
N TYR A 139 -15.25 -11.84 -6.53
CA TYR A 139 -14.19 -12.85 -6.70
C TYR A 139 -14.64 -14.22 -6.17
N VAL A 140 -13.94 -15.24 -6.65
CA VAL A 140 -14.00 -16.61 -6.11
C VAL A 140 -12.61 -16.96 -5.60
N PHE A 141 -12.48 -17.48 -4.39
CA PHE A 141 -11.21 -17.89 -3.78
C PHE A 141 -11.20 -19.34 -3.40
N CYS A 142 -10.01 -19.92 -3.35
CA CYS A 142 -9.78 -21.27 -2.87
C CYS A 142 -9.22 -21.24 -1.45
N TRP A 143 -9.94 -21.84 -0.49
CA TRP A 143 -9.44 -22.02 0.87
C TRP A 143 -8.32 -23.08 0.90
N LEU A 144 -7.13 -22.66 1.26
CA LEU A 144 -5.92 -23.48 1.33
C LEU A 144 -5.43 -23.66 2.78
N GLY A 145 -6.29 -23.42 3.78
CA GLY A 145 -5.92 -23.46 5.20
C GLY A 145 -5.10 -22.24 5.68
N ASN A 146 -5.01 -21.20 4.88
CA ASN A 146 -4.27 -19.99 5.22
C ASN A 146 -5.21 -18.83 5.58
N THR A 147 -5.25 -18.47 6.87
CA THR A 147 -6.09 -17.39 7.39
C THR A 147 -5.75 -16.01 6.82
N ASN A 148 -4.49 -15.79 6.38
CA ASN A 148 -4.08 -14.56 5.72
C ASN A 148 -4.81 -14.34 4.38
N LEU A 149 -5.46 -15.38 3.84
CA LEU A 149 -6.31 -15.23 2.67
C LEU A 149 -7.52 -14.33 2.95
N ILE A 150 -8.17 -14.45 4.11
CA ILE A 150 -9.30 -13.59 4.49
C ILE A 150 -8.86 -12.12 4.57
N MET A 151 -7.71 -11.85 5.20
CA MET A 151 -7.12 -10.51 5.19
C MET A 151 -6.91 -10.00 3.77
N SER A 152 -6.39 -10.86 2.88
CA SER A 152 -6.12 -10.47 1.48
C SER A 152 -7.40 -10.21 0.70
N ILE A 153 -8.46 -10.97 0.93
CA ILE A 153 -9.79 -10.73 0.36
C ILE A 153 -10.30 -9.34 0.77
N ILE A 154 -10.27 -9.05 2.07
CA ILE A 154 -10.70 -7.75 2.60
C ILE A 154 -9.89 -6.62 1.95
N LYS A 155 -8.56 -6.75 1.91
CA LYS A 155 -7.69 -5.71 1.33
C LYS A 155 -7.87 -5.57 -0.18
N LEU A 156 -8.13 -6.64 -0.91
CA LEU A 156 -8.39 -6.58 -2.35
C LEU A 156 -9.70 -5.84 -2.66
N ILE A 157 -10.75 -6.10 -1.89
CA ILE A 157 -12.03 -5.36 -2.02
C ILE A 157 -11.84 -3.89 -1.64
N GLU A 158 -11.16 -3.59 -0.52
CA GLU A 158 -10.84 -2.22 -0.13
C GLU A 158 -10.03 -1.50 -1.21
N ASP A 159 -9.04 -2.16 -1.81
CA ASP A 159 -8.22 -1.59 -2.88
C ASP A 159 -9.06 -1.28 -4.12
N LYS A 160 -9.94 -2.20 -4.53
CA LYS A 160 -10.86 -2.00 -5.64
C LYS A 160 -11.79 -0.79 -5.42
N MET A 161 -12.34 -0.65 -4.20
CA MET A 161 -13.25 0.44 -3.85
C MET A 161 -12.58 1.82 -3.83
N ASN A 162 -11.29 1.88 -3.47
CA ASN A 162 -10.59 3.15 -3.24
C ASN A 162 -9.63 3.53 -4.38
N LEU A 163 -9.34 2.65 -5.33
CA LEU A 163 -8.29 2.84 -6.34
C LEU A 163 -8.41 4.19 -7.06
N GLU A 164 -9.55 4.45 -7.66
CA GLU A 164 -9.76 5.67 -8.47
C GLU A 164 -9.69 6.93 -7.62
N HIS A 165 -10.30 6.91 -6.44
CA HIS A 165 -10.27 8.02 -5.50
C HIS A 165 -8.85 8.30 -5.01
N ASP A 166 -8.14 7.28 -4.55
CA ASP A 166 -6.81 7.42 -3.95
C ASP A 166 -5.75 7.84 -4.97
N ILE A 167 -5.91 7.39 -6.24
CA ILE A 167 -5.07 7.86 -7.35
C ILE A 167 -5.29 9.36 -7.61
N LYS A 168 -6.54 9.81 -7.70
CA LYS A 168 -6.86 11.23 -7.96
C LYS A 168 -6.43 12.13 -6.81
N GLU A 169 -6.63 11.69 -5.58
CA GLU A 169 -6.34 12.48 -4.38
C GLU A 169 -4.84 12.65 -4.14
N ALA A 170 -4.07 11.57 -4.26
CA ALA A 170 -2.68 11.56 -3.82
C ALA A 170 -1.67 11.00 -4.83
N GLY A 171 -2.12 10.42 -5.92
CA GLY A 171 -1.23 9.71 -6.86
C GLY A 171 -0.77 8.36 -6.31
N VAL A 172 -1.61 7.70 -5.50
CA VAL A 172 -1.34 6.35 -4.99
C VAL A 172 -1.06 5.41 -6.16
N GLN A 173 -0.12 4.49 -5.97
CA GLN A 173 0.28 3.56 -7.02
C GLN A 173 -0.52 2.26 -6.96
N MET A 174 -0.60 1.55 -8.09
CA MET A 174 -1.14 0.19 -8.15
C MET A 174 -0.09 -0.81 -8.60
N ILE A 175 -0.26 -2.05 -8.19
CA ILE A 175 0.40 -3.24 -8.74
C ILE A 175 -0.70 -4.04 -9.44
N LEU A 176 -0.52 -4.27 -10.73
CA LEU A 176 -1.45 -5.08 -11.52
C LEU A 176 -1.03 -6.55 -11.45
N LEU A 177 -1.89 -7.39 -10.89
CA LEU A 177 -1.75 -8.84 -10.89
C LEU A 177 -2.69 -9.43 -11.93
N VAL A 178 -2.15 -10.19 -12.89
CA VAL A 178 -2.93 -10.83 -13.95
C VAL A 178 -2.86 -12.33 -13.79
N GLU A 179 -3.95 -12.93 -13.29
CA GLU A 179 -4.03 -14.37 -12.97
C GLU A 179 -5.49 -14.83 -13.02
N ASP A 180 -5.79 -15.81 -13.83
CA ASP A 180 -7.15 -16.37 -13.95
C ASP A 180 -7.36 -17.61 -13.09
N SER A 181 -6.28 -18.27 -12.66
CA SER A 181 -6.37 -19.47 -11.83
C SER A 181 -6.66 -19.12 -10.37
N ILE A 182 -7.85 -19.50 -9.93
CA ILE A 182 -8.32 -19.28 -8.56
C ILE A 182 -7.32 -19.81 -7.52
N ARG A 183 -6.76 -20.98 -7.77
CA ARG A 183 -5.76 -21.59 -6.88
C ARG A 183 -4.51 -20.73 -6.76
N PHE A 184 -4.00 -20.21 -7.89
CA PHE A 184 -2.76 -19.46 -7.88
C PHE A 184 -2.95 -18.08 -7.27
N TYR A 185 -3.96 -17.28 -7.66
CA TYR A 185 -4.15 -15.99 -7.03
C TYR A 185 -4.53 -16.09 -5.54
N SER A 186 -5.25 -17.15 -5.12
CA SER A 186 -5.52 -17.42 -3.70
C SER A 186 -4.24 -17.73 -2.90
N SER A 187 -3.21 -18.26 -3.55
CA SER A 187 -1.90 -18.54 -2.94
C SER A 187 -0.97 -17.33 -2.94
N ILE A 188 -0.99 -16.53 -4.00
CA ILE A 188 -0.06 -15.39 -4.18
C ILE A 188 -0.49 -14.17 -3.37
N LEU A 189 -1.78 -13.83 -3.36
CA LEU A 189 -2.29 -12.63 -2.70
C LEU A 189 -1.94 -12.54 -1.21
N PRO A 190 -2.01 -13.61 -0.40
CA PRO A 190 -1.57 -13.55 1.00
C PRO A 190 -0.09 -13.14 1.16
N ASN A 191 0.77 -13.67 0.31
CA ASN A 191 2.20 -13.33 0.33
C ASN A 191 2.43 -11.88 -0.13
N LEU A 192 1.73 -11.45 -1.18
CA LEU A 192 1.85 -10.11 -1.75
C LEU A 192 1.36 -9.05 -0.75
N TYR A 193 0.17 -9.22 -0.18
CA TYR A 193 -0.37 -8.30 0.82
C TYR A 193 0.44 -8.30 2.11
N GLY A 194 0.83 -9.47 2.63
CA GLY A 194 1.66 -9.58 3.82
C GLY A 194 2.96 -8.79 3.65
N TYR A 195 3.61 -8.92 2.49
CA TYR A 195 4.82 -8.17 2.19
C TYR A 195 4.58 -6.66 2.05
N ILE A 196 3.59 -6.24 1.24
CA ILE A 196 3.26 -4.81 1.04
C ILE A 196 2.91 -4.12 2.37
N LEU A 197 2.08 -4.75 3.19
CA LEU A 197 1.66 -4.19 4.47
C LEU A 197 2.84 -4.07 5.45
N GLN A 198 3.68 -5.10 5.53
CA GLN A 198 4.87 -5.09 6.38
C GLN A 198 5.88 -4.01 5.94
N GLN A 199 6.13 -3.87 4.64
CA GLN A 199 7.03 -2.83 4.13
C GLN A 199 6.45 -1.43 4.33
N SER A 200 5.15 -1.26 4.11
CA SER A 200 4.49 0.03 4.38
C SER A 200 4.57 0.42 5.86
N LYS A 201 4.46 -0.55 6.78
CA LYS A 201 4.71 -0.34 8.21
C LYS A 201 6.17 0.08 8.46
N ASN A 202 7.13 -0.61 7.85
CA ASN A 202 8.54 -0.25 7.98
C ASN A 202 8.81 1.19 7.50
N PHE A 203 8.26 1.57 6.34
CA PHE A 203 8.39 2.94 5.82
C PHE A 203 7.68 3.98 6.71
N SER A 204 6.61 3.59 7.39
CA SER A 204 5.89 4.47 8.30
C SER A 204 6.71 4.83 9.55
N THR A 205 7.72 4.04 9.89
CA THR A 205 8.63 4.34 11.02
C THR A 205 9.48 5.59 10.80
N GLU A 206 9.60 6.08 9.56
CA GLU A 206 10.23 7.35 9.24
C GLU A 206 9.32 8.56 9.52
N ALA A 207 8.06 8.34 9.87
CA ALA A 207 7.13 9.41 10.20
C ALA A 207 7.47 10.04 11.56
N LEU A 208 7.17 11.32 11.70
CA LEU A 208 7.57 12.13 12.85
C LEU A 208 6.81 11.76 14.13
N ASN A 209 5.63 11.17 14.02
CA ASN A 209 4.83 10.68 15.13
C ASN A 209 3.91 9.52 14.70
N ARG A 210 3.27 8.88 15.69
CA ARG A 210 2.39 7.72 15.47
C ARG A 210 1.18 8.04 14.57
N HIS A 211 0.63 9.24 14.67
CA HIS A 211 -0.50 9.65 13.83
C HIS A 211 -0.09 9.73 12.35
N ALA A 212 1.02 10.41 12.06
CA ALA A 212 1.57 10.51 10.70
C ALA A 212 1.96 9.13 10.14
N ALA A 213 2.50 8.23 10.98
CA ALA A 213 2.79 6.86 10.60
C ALA A 213 1.53 6.11 10.14
N ASN A 214 0.46 6.17 10.94
CA ASN A 214 -0.81 5.52 10.61
C ASN A 214 -1.47 6.10 9.34
N LEU A 215 -1.35 7.40 9.11
CA LEU A 215 -1.85 8.01 7.89
C LEU A 215 -1.04 7.56 6.67
N ARG A 216 0.29 7.47 6.78
CA ARG A 216 1.15 7.05 5.69
C ARG A 216 0.83 5.62 5.21
N MET A 217 0.40 4.73 6.11
CA MET A 217 -0.06 3.38 5.75
C MET A 217 -1.22 3.38 4.74
N ARG A 218 -2.06 4.42 4.70
CA ARG A 218 -3.15 4.53 3.73
C ARG A 218 -2.66 4.77 2.30
N GLY A 219 -1.47 5.36 2.15
CA GLY A 219 -0.84 5.60 0.86
C GLY A 219 -0.08 4.40 0.28
N ARG A 220 -0.21 3.21 0.86
CA ARG A 220 0.39 1.99 0.32
C ARG A 220 -0.06 1.71 -1.11
N PRO A 221 0.76 1.09 -1.94
CA PRO A 221 0.33 0.62 -3.24
C PRO A 221 -0.89 -0.31 -3.14
N LYS A 222 -1.83 -0.15 -4.08
CA LYS A 222 -3.03 -0.99 -4.20
C LYS A 222 -2.73 -2.19 -5.08
N VAL A 223 -3.32 -3.34 -4.77
CA VAL A 223 -3.27 -4.50 -5.65
C VAL A 223 -4.57 -4.58 -6.45
N VAL A 224 -4.44 -4.74 -7.76
CA VAL A 224 -5.58 -4.90 -8.66
C VAL A 224 -5.43 -6.24 -9.37
N LEU A 225 -6.41 -7.11 -9.21
CA LEU A 225 -6.45 -8.43 -9.86
C LEU A 225 -7.26 -8.34 -11.14
N ALA A 226 -6.66 -8.73 -12.25
CA ALA A 226 -7.31 -8.94 -13.55
C ALA A 226 -7.25 -10.42 -13.94
N ARG A 227 -8.27 -10.91 -14.63
CA ARG A 227 -8.38 -12.33 -15.00
C ARG A 227 -8.36 -12.58 -16.50
N THR A 228 -8.40 -11.52 -17.30
CA THR A 228 -8.37 -11.59 -18.76
C THR A 228 -7.46 -10.55 -19.34
N TYR A 229 -7.06 -10.74 -20.61
CA TYR A 229 -6.21 -9.79 -21.34
C TYR A 229 -6.85 -8.40 -21.45
N GLU A 230 -8.12 -8.35 -21.86
CA GLU A 230 -8.83 -7.06 -22.03
C GLU A 230 -8.99 -6.31 -20.70
N GLU A 231 -9.32 -7.04 -19.63
CA GLU A 231 -9.43 -6.45 -18.31
C GLU A 231 -8.10 -5.87 -17.85
N ALA A 232 -7.01 -6.63 -18.00
CA ALA A 232 -5.66 -6.21 -17.62
C ALA A 232 -5.19 -5.00 -18.42
N LEU A 233 -5.36 -5.03 -19.74
CA LEU A 233 -4.98 -3.92 -20.62
C LEU A 233 -5.82 -2.67 -20.33
N GLY A 234 -7.12 -2.81 -20.16
CA GLY A 234 -8.02 -1.68 -19.84
C GLY A 234 -7.70 -1.03 -18.50
N ILE A 235 -7.35 -1.83 -17.47
CA ILE A 235 -6.88 -1.31 -16.17
C ILE A 235 -5.53 -0.58 -16.35
N TYR A 236 -4.59 -1.18 -17.08
CA TYR A 236 -3.31 -0.56 -17.34
C TYR A 236 -3.45 0.77 -18.08
N GLU A 237 -4.17 0.82 -19.18
CA GLU A 237 -4.39 2.05 -19.97
C GLU A 237 -5.00 3.17 -19.13
N ARG A 238 -5.97 2.82 -18.27
CA ARG A 238 -6.63 3.80 -17.39
C ARG A 238 -5.71 4.37 -16.32
N TYR A 239 -4.79 3.55 -15.78
CA TYR A 239 -3.98 3.89 -14.61
C TYR A 239 -2.47 3.82 -14.86
N LYS A 240 -2.00 3.77 -16.11
CA LYS A 240 -0.57 3.60 -16.47
C LYS A 240 0.37 4.58 -15.78
N ASN A 241 -0.08 5.82 -15.56
CA ASN A 241 0.73 6.83 -14.86
C ASN A 241 0.95 6.52 -13.37
N ASN A 242 0.15 5.64 -12.81
CA ASN A 242 0.18 5.23 -11.42
C ASN A 242 0.41 3.71 -11.28
N CYS A 243 0.95 3.06 -12.29
CA CYS A 243 1.34 1.66 -12.25
C CYS A 243 2.78 1.54 -11.70
N LEU A 244 2.94 0.81 -10.61
CA LEU A 244 4.25 0.53 -10.00
C LEU A 244 4.93 -0.67 -10.65
N GLY A 245 4.15 -1.61 -11.15
CA GLY A 245 4.60 -2.78 -11.88
C GLY A 245 3.45 -3.74 -12.19
N VAL A 246 3.74 -4.73 -13.04
CA VAL A 246 2.80 -5.77 -13.46
C VAL A 246 3.37 -7.14 -13.15
N ILE A 247 2.55 -8.00 -12.56
CA ILE A 247 2.84 -9.42 -12.35
C ILE A 247 1.82 -10.18 -13.18
N SER A 248 2.26 -10.97 -14.15
CA SER A 248 1.36 -11.64 -15.09
C SER A 248 1.65 -13.12 -15.25
N ASP A 249 0.62 -13.93 -15.20
CA ASP A 249 0.68 -15.30 -15.72
C ASP A 249 0.97 -15.28 -17.24
N VAL A 250 1.35 -16.42 -17.77
CA VAL A 250 1.58 -16.63 -19.21
C VAL A 250 0.28 -16.92 -19.93
N ARG A 251 -0.61 -17.72 -19.33
CA ARG A 251 -1.81 -18.30 -19.95
C ARG A 251 -3.10 -17.88 -19.29
N PHE A 252 -3.89 -17.06 -19.95
CA PHE A 252 -5.22 -16.65 -19.47
C PHE A 252 -6.13 -16.31 -20.65
N PRO A 253 -7.48 -16.23 -20.43
CA PRO A 253 -8.42 -15.89 -21.48
C PRO A 253 -8.23 -14.48 -22.02
N TYR A 254 -8.52 -14.30 -23.31
CA TYR A 254 -8.46 -12.99 -23.93
C TYR A 254 -9.63 -12.09 -23.50
N HIS A 255 -10.87 -12.66 -23.48
CA HIS A 255 -12.11 -11.96 -23.18
C HIS A 255 -12.82 -12.56 -21.96
N SER A 256 -13.65 -11.75 -21.28
CA SER A 256 -14.57 -12.26 -20.26
C SER A 256 -15.74 -13.03 -20.89
N THR A 257 -16.33 -13.98 -20.14
CA THR A 257 -17.44 -14.83 -20.58
C THR A 257 -18.64 -14.04 -21.14
N LYS A 258 -18.97 -12.88 -20.53
CA LYS A 258 -20.08 -12.03 -21.00
C LYS A 258 -19.86 -11.47 -22.39
N ARG A 259 -18.64 -11.08 -22.73
CA ARG A 259 -18.32 -10.51 -24.05
C ARG A 259 -18.28 -11.57 -25.13
N SER A 260 -17.89 -12.79 -24.80
CA SER A 260 -17.96 -13.94 -25.71
C SER A 260 -19.37 -14.28 -26.13
N GLN A 261 -20.33 -14.20 -25.21
CA GLN A 261 -21.75 -14.44 -25.50
C GLN A 261 -22.36 -13.35 -26.40
N ILE A 262 -21.94 -12.08 -26.23
CA ILE A 262 -22.44 -10.94 -27.02
C ILE A 262 -21.86 -10.96 -28.44
N VAL A 263 -20.62 -11.37 -28.63
CA VAL A 263 -19.91 -11.33 -29.93
C VAL A 263 -20.16 -12.60 -30.75
N GLY A 264 -20.91 -13.59 -30.22
CA GLY A 264 -21.19 -14.84 -30.93
C GLY A 264 -19.96 -15.73 -31.14
N ALA A 265 -18.88 -15.44 -30.43
CA ALA A 265 -17.69 -16.28 -30.41
C ALA A 265 -18.02 -17.57 -29.66
N GLY A 266 -18.05 -18.69 -30.33
CA GLY A 266 -18.29 -20.01 -29.75
C GLY A 266 -17.30 -20.38 -28.64
N ALA A 267 -17.37 -21.58 -28.12
CA ALA A 267 -16.58 -22.08 -26.96
C ALA A 267 -15.06 -21.78 -26.98
N SER A 268 -14.50 -21.36 -28.09
CA SER A 268 -13.09 -20.96 -28.24
C SER A 268 -12.70 -19.68 -27.50
N SER A 269 -13.65 -18.84 -27.06
CA SER A 269 -13.36 -17.57 -26.38
C SER A 269 -13.04 -17.69 -24.87
N LEU A 270 -13.34 -18.84 -24.27
CA LEU A 270 -12.91 -19.24 -22.92
C LEU A 270 -11.58 -19.99 -22.96
N GLU A 271 -11.09 -20.30 -24.17
CA GLU A 271 -9.83 -20.98 -24.32
C GLU A 271 -8.69 -20.01 -23.91
N LYS A 272 -7.83 -20.50 -23.03
CA LYS A 272 -6.67 -19.73 -22.58
C LYS A 272 -5.70 -19.54 -23.73
N ASP A 273 -5.40 -18.32 -24.07
CA ASP A 273 -4.34 -18.00 -25.02
C ASP A 273 -2.98 -18.31 -24.34
N PRO A 274 -2.18 -19.24 -24.89
CA PRO A 274 -0.88 -19.58 -24.33
C PRO A 274 0.15 -18.44 -24.42
N GLU A 275 -0.15 -17.40 -25.18
CA GLU A 275 0.72 -16.23 -25.42
C GLU A 275 0.18 -14.96 -24.78
N ALA A 276 -0.95 -15.01 -24.07
CA ALA A 276 -1.62 -13.82 -23.56
C ALA A 276 -0.71 -12.95 -22.68
N GLY A 277 0.04 -13.57 -21.78
CA GLY A 277 0.96 -12.87 -20.88
C GLY A 277 2.12 -12.20 -21.63
N PHE A 278 2.71 -12.89 -22.58
CA PHE A 278 3.77 -12.30 -23.42
C PHE A 278 3.24 -11.11 -24.21
N LYS A 279 2.11 -11.26 -24.90
CA LYS A 279 1.46 -10.19 -25.66
C LYS A 279 1.14 -8.97 -24.80
N LEU A 280 0.62 -9.20 -23.59
CA LEU A 280 0.28 -8.14 -22.64
C LEU A 280 1.54 -7.38 -22.19
N LEU A 281 2.56 -8.10 -21.73
CA LEU A 281 3.77 -7.48 -21.21
C LEU A 281 4.56 -6.78 -22.33
N GLU A 282 4.58 -7.32 -23.56
CA GLU A 282 5.15 -6.64 -24.72
C GLU A 282 4.40 -5.35 -25.06
N ALA A 283 3.06 -5.36 -25.03
CA ALA A 283 2.25 -4.16 -25.30
C ALA A 283 2.56 -3.06 -24.27
N ILE A 284 2.64 -3.43 -23.00
CA ILE A 284 2.98 -2.51 -21.90
C ILE A 284 4.43 -2.01 -22.04
N ARG A 285 5.39 -2.87 -22.40
CA ARG A 285 6.80 -2.52 -22.59
C ARG A 285 7.01 -1.50 -23.70
N ARG A 286 6.19 -1.52 -24.76
CA ARG A 286 6.25 -0.52 -25.84
C ARG A 286 5.85 0.88 -25.37
N GLU A 287 4.97 0.98 -24.37
CA GLU A 287 4.53 2.26 -23.79
C GLU A 287 5.44 2.76 -22.67
N ASP A 288 5.88 1.87 -21.79
CA ASP A 288 6.83 2.18 -20.69
C ASP A 288 7.98 1.16 -20.69
N GLU A 289 9.11 1.57 -21.30
CA GLU A 289 10.32 0.77 -21.43
C GLU A 289 10.87 0.32 -20.08
N PHE A 290 10.64 1.10 -19.02
CA PHE A 290 11.28 0.88 -17.71
C PHE A 290 10.31 0.38 -16.63
N LEU A 291 9.05 0.15 -16.96
CA LEU A 291 8.10 -0.41 -15.99
C LEU A 291 8.54 -1.82 -15.56
N PRO A 292 8.57 -2.13 -14.26
CA PRO A 292 8.83 -3.48 -13.78
C PRO A 292 7.75 -4.45 -14.26
N LEU A 293 8.16 -5.43 -15.08
CA LEU A 293 7.31 -6.47 -15.61
C LEU A 293 7.82 -7.82 -15.13
N ILE A 294 6.98 -8.53 -14.40
CA ILE A 294 7.25 -9.84 -13.83
C ILE A 294 6.32 -10.84 -14.48
N MET A 295 6.88 -11.88 -15.06
CA MET A 295 6.15 -13.01 -15.61
C MET A 295 6.19 -14.17 -14.62
N GLU A 296 5.05 -14.75 -14.34
CA GLU A 296 4.95 -15.94 -13.52
C GLU A 296 4.42 -17.12 -14.33
N SER A 297 4.99 -18.31 -14.14
CA SER A 297 4.57 -19.52 -14.85
C SER A 297 4.86 -20.76 -14.02
N SER A 298 4.00 -21.77 -14.20
CA SER A 298 4.28 -23.14 -13.73
C SER A 298 5.18 -23.94 -14.68
N GLU A 299 5.43 -23.40 -15.88
CA GLU A 299 6.29 -24.02 -16.89
C GLU A 299 7.66 -23.31 -16.90
N SER A 300 8.70 -23.98 -16.41
CA SER A 300 10.05 -23.44 -16.35
C SER A 300 10.65 -23.12 -17.73
N ALA A 301 10.15 -23.74 -18.79
CA ALA A 301 10.53 -23.44 -20.18
C ALA A 301 10.27 -21.98 -20.60
N ASN A 302 9.32 -21.33 -19.96
CA ASN A 302 9.01 -19.92 -20.23
C ASN A 302 10.08 -18.94 -19.70
N ARG A 303 10.95 -19.39 -18.79
CA ARG A 303 11.99 -18.54 -18.17
C ARG A 303 12.94 -17.94 -19.19
N GLU A 304 13.50 -18.79 -20.05
CA GLU A 304 14.51 -18.36 -21.03
C GLU A 304 13.96 -17.30 -22.00
N ARG A 305 12.72 -17.47 -22.40
CA ARG A 305 12.02 -16.51 -23.27
C ARG A 305 11.72 -15.21 -22.52
N ALA A 306 11.17 -15.30 -21.30
CA ALA A 306 10.87 -14.12 -20.48
C ALA A 306 12.12 -13.27 -20.24
N GLU A 307 13.23 -13.88 -19.85
CA GLU A 307 14.49 -13.19 -19.58
C GLU A 307 15.08 -12.56 -20.87
N ARG A 308 14.98 -13.23 -22.00
CA ARG A 308 15.43 -12.70 -23.31
C ARG A 308 14.60 -11.49 -23.75
N GLU A 309 13.30 -11.46 -23.45
CA GLU A 309 12.40 -10.34 -23.71
C GLU A 309 12.48 -9.23 -22.64
N GLY A 310 13.37 -9.41 -21.65
CA GLY A 310 13.61 -8.42 -20.60
C GLY A 310 12.60 -8.43 -19.46
N PHE A 311 11.80 -9.48 -19.34
CA PHE A 311 10.89 -9.69 -18.20
C PHE A 311 11.60 -10.43 -17.07
N ARG A 312 11.17 -10.16 -15.83
CA ARG A 312 11.60 -10.95 -14.68
C ARG A 312 10.71 -12.18 -14.57
N PHE A 313 11.27 -13.31 -14.16
CA PHE A 313 10.55 -14.57 -14.14
C PHE A 313 10.45 -15.15 -12.72
N VAL A 314 9.23 -15.63 -12.39
CA VAL A 314 8.92 -16.38 -11.15
C VAL A 314 8.34 -17.73 -11.51
N ASP A 315 8.87 -18.77 -10.90
CA ASP A 315 8.33 -20.13 -11.00
C ASP A 315 7.22 -20.33 -9.94
N LYS A 316 5.98 -20.51 -10.40
CA LYS A 316 4.82 -20.76 -9.52
C LYS A 316 4.95 -22.03 -8.68
N ASN A 317 5.74 -23.01 -9.14
CA ASN A 317 5.98 -24.25 -8.44
C ASN A 317 7.20 -24.19 -7.49
N SER A 318 7.89 -23.04 -7.43
CA SER A 318 9.02 -22.86 -6.52
C SER A 318 8.58 -23.00 -5.06
N LYS A 319 9.28 -23.81 -4.29
CA LYS A 319 9.11 -23.87 -2.83
C LYS A 319 9.45 -22.54 -2.15
N MET A 320 10.18 -21.69 -2.85
CA MET A 320 10.62 -20.38 -2.38
C MET A 320 9.83 -19.22 -3.01
N LEU A 321 8.65 -19.50 -3.60
CA LEU A 321 7.84 -18.52 -4.33
C LEU A 321 7.67 -17.18 -3.57
N SER A 322 7.39 -17.23 -2.28
CA SER A 322 7.24 -16.01 -1.44
C SER A 322 8.54 -15.22 -1.30
N VAL A 323 9.68 -15.91 -1.28
CA VAL A 323 11.01 -15.27 -1.20
C VAL A 323 11.39 -14.68 -2.54
N ASP A 324 11.18 -15.43 -3.63
CA ASP A 324 11.46 -14.98 -5.00
C ASP A 324 10.64 -13.73 -5.34
N LEU A 325 9.34 -13.76 -5.03
CA LEU A 325 8.44 -12.61 -5.21
C LEU A 325 8.91 -11.40 -4.39
N ARG A 326 9.27 -11.62 -3.11
CA ARG A 326 9.80 -10.55 -2.25
C ARG A 326 11.03 -9.89 -2.88
N HIS A 327 12.01 -10.69 -3.32
CA HIS A 327 13.23 -10.16 -3.95
C HIS A 327 12.91 -9.29 -5.17
N LEU A 328 11.99 -9.72 -6.02
CA LEU A 328 11.61 -8.96 -7.20
C LEU A 328 10.89 -7.64 -6.85
N LEU A 329 10.04 -7.65 -5.83
CA LEU A 329 9.39 -6.43 -5.34
C LEU A 329 10.42 -5.46 -4.73
N GLU A 330 11.39 -5.98 -3.97
CA GLU A 330 12.47 -5.18 -3.40
C GLU A 330 13.36 -4.54 -4.46
N GLU A 331 13.83 -5.33 -5.42
CA GLU A 331 14.79 -4.86 -6.42
C GLU A 331 14.18 -3.99 -7.51
N HIS A 332 12.94 -4.29 -7.93
CA HIS A 332 12.38 -3.69 -9.13
C HIS A 332 11.21 -2.74 -8.89
N MET A 333 10.37 -2.99 -7.87
CA MET A 333 9.22 -2.13 -7.56
C MET A 333 9.49 -1.10 -6.46
N GLY A 334 10.74 -0.95 -6.02
CA GLY A 334 11.16 0.11 -5.09
C GLY A 334 10.84 -0.15 -3.62
N PHE A 335 10.46 -1.38 -3.23
CA PHE A 335 10.19 -1.71 -1.83
C PHE A 335 11.47 -1.91 -0.99
N GLY A 336 12.58 -2.27 -1.61
CA GLY A 336 13.88 -2.41 -0.93
C GLY A 336 14.66 -1.10 -0.81
N ASP A 337 15.92 -1.18 -0.38
CA ASP A 337 16.85 -0.06 -0.41
C ASP A 337 17.02 0.46 -1.85
N PHE A 338 17.21 1.77 -2.01
CA PHE A 338 17.61 2.29 -3.32
C PHE A 338 19.09 2.03 -3.54
N ILE A 339 19.40 1.28 -4.57
CA ILE A 339 20.77 0.86 -4.87
C ILE A 339 21.31 1.64 -6.05
N PHE A 340 22.24 2.54 -5.80
CA PHE A 340 23.00 3.16 -6.88
C PHE A 340 24.01 2.15 -7.42
N ARG A 341 23.95 1.90 -8.74
CA ARG A 341 24.81 0.96 -9.44
C ARG A 341 25.64 1.65 -10.50
N ASP A 342 26.81 1.10 -10.78
CA ASP A 342 27.57 1.47 -11.96
C ASP A 342 26.83 0.97 -13.22
N PRO A 343 26.58 1.83 -14.23
CA PRO A 343 25.78 1.45 -15.40
C PRO A 343 26.45 0.41 -16.31
N LYS A 344 27.79 0.25 -16.24
CA LYS A 344 28.57 -0.67 -17.09
C LYS A 344 28.78 -2.02 -16.40
N THR A 345 29.15 -2.00 -15.13
CA THR A 345 29.53 -3.20 -14.39
C THR A 345 28.38 -3.75 -13.53
N HIS A 346 27.31 -2.97 -13.36
CA HIS A 346 26.20 -3.23 -12.43
C HIS A 346 26.64 -3.35 -10.95
N ALA A 347 27.88 -3.03 -10.63
CA ALA A 347 28.40 -3.06 -9.27
C ALA A 347 27.65 -2.06 -8.37
N VAL A 348 27.43 -2.47 -7.12
CA VAL A 348 26.79 -1.62 -6.12
C VAL A 348 27.76 -0.53 -5.69
N ILE A 349 27.36 0.75 -5.87
CA ILE A 349 28.13 1.91 -5.43
C ILE A 349 27.73 2.29 -4.00
N THR A 350 26.42 2.45 -3.77
CA THR A 350 25.89 2.75 -2.43
C THR A 350 24.44 2.32 -2.30
N ARG A 351 24.02 2.11 -1.06
CA ARG A 351 22.63 1.76 -0.69
C ARG A 351 22.04 2.90 0.11
N ILE A 352 20.83 3.31 -0.25
CA ILE A 352 20.07 4.38 0.38
C ILE A 352 18.82 3.78 1.01
N ARG A 353 18.66 3.95 2.32
CA ARG A 353 17.58 3.35 3.09
C ARG A 353 16.43 4.31 3.37
N SER A 354 16.74 5.61 3.46
CA SER A 354 15.78 6.64 3.85
C SER A 354 15.93 7.91 3.01
N LEU A 355 14.94 8.80 3.09
CA LEU A 355 15.02 10.11 2.45
C LEU A 355 16.16 10.96 3.02
N LYS A 356 16.45 10.84 4.32
CA LYS A 356 17.59 11.49 4.95
C LYS A 356 18.90 10.97 4.39
N ASP A 357 19.03 9.66 4.26
CA ASP A 357 20.22 9.01 3.73
C ASP A 357 20.47 9.42 2.26
N LEU A 358 19.39 9.55 1.44
CA LEU A 358 19.49 10.09 0.09
C LEU A 358 20.01 11.54 0.11
N GLN A 359 19.47 12.38 0.97
CA GLN A 359 19.91 13.78 1.11
C GLN A 359 21.40 13.87 1.49
N ASP A 360 21.86 13.06 2.41
CA ASP A 360 23.23 13.12 2.95
C ASP A 360 24.27 12.55 1.96
N ASN A 361 23.85 11.75 0.98
CA ASN A 361 24.74 11.08 0.04
C ASN A 361 24.61 11.56 -1.42
N ILE A 362 23.59 12.33 -1.79
CA ILE A 362 23.29 12.67 -3.19
C ILE A 362 24.48 13.27 -3.95
N PHE A 363 25.30 14.11 -3.31
CA PHE A 363 26.47 14.74 -3.93
C PHE A 363 27.67 13.81 -4.06
N LYS A 364 27.65 12.64 -3.40
CA LYS A 364 28.73 11.62 -3.48
C LYS A 364 28.51 10.61 -4.60
N ILE A 365 27.32 10.60 -5.21
CA ILE A 365 26.97 9.62 -6.25
C ILE A 365 27.72 9.97 -7.54
N PRO A 366 28.41 9.00 -8.20
CA PRO A 366 29.06 9.23 -9.47
C PRO A 366 28.09 9.69 -10.55
N ARG A 367 28.62 10.51 -11.49
CA ARG A 367 27.85 11.11 -12.59
C ARG A 367 27.04 10.07 -13.39
N ASP A 368 27.73 9.04 -13.85
CA ASP A 368 27.14 8.04 -14.75
C ASP A 368 26.04 7.22 -14.06
N SER A 369 26.23 6.91 -12.77
CA SER A 369 25.21 6.27 -11.95
C SER A 369 23.98 7.17 -11.74
N MET A 370 24.22 8.47 -11.47
CA MET A 370 23.12 9.42 -11.31
C MET A 370 22.26 9.50 -12.57
N LEU A 371 22.88 9.69 -13.73
CA LEU A 371 22.19 9.77 -15.02
C LEU A 371 21.45 8.47 -15.35
N TYR A 372 22.08 7.32 -15.10
CA TYR A 372 21.46 6.02 -15.30
C TYR A 372 20.15 5.86 -14.52
N HIS A 373 20.11 6.26 -13.25
CA HIS A 373 18.92 6.10 -12.41
C HIS A 373 17.84 7.16 -12.69
N ILE A 374 18.26 8.39 -13.00
CA ILE A 374 17.33 9.48 -13.34
C ILE A 374 16.59 9.19 -14.65
N SER A 375 17.32 8.81 -15.71
CA SER A 375 16.73 8.56 -17.03
C SER A 375 15.69 7.43 -17.05
N ARG A 376 15.74 6.54 -16.06
CA ARG A 376 14.84 5.37 -15.92
C ARG A 376 13.76 5.54 -14.85
N ASN A 377 13.61 6.73 -14.29
CA ASN A 377 12.66 7.02 -13.21
C ASN A 377 12.76 6.11 -11.96
N HIS A 378 13.94 5.49 -11.73
CA HIS A 378 14.11 4.56 -10.61
C HIS A 378 13.87 5.25 -9.26
N MET A 379 14.35 6.49 -9.10
CA MET A 379 14.20 7.25 -7.87
C MET A 379 12.75 7.63 -7.60
N SER A 380 12.01 8.04 -8.62
CA SER A 380 10.59 8.36 -8.49
C SER A 380 9.78 7.12 -8.07
N ARG A 381 10.04 5.94 -8.64
CA ARG A 381 9.39 4.68 -8.22
C ARG A 381 9.70 4.34 -6.76
N TRP A 382 10.95 4.43 -6.36
CA TRP A 382 11.36 4.16 -4.98
C TRP A 382 10.66 5.08 -3.98
N LEU A 383 10.49 6.34 -4.31
CA LEU A 383 9.78 7.32 -3.49
C LEU A 383 8.27 7.06 -3.45
N THR A 384 7.66 6.66 -4.58
CA THR A 384 6.22 6.35 -4.63
C THR A 384 5.88 5.10 -3.85
N ALA A 385 6.71 4.06 -3.88
CA ALA A 385 6.53 2.87 -3.06
C ALA A 385 6.51 3.19 -1.55
N ARG A 386 7.20 4.26 -1.15
CA ARG A 386 7.26 4.79 0.22
C ARG A 386 6.20 5.84 0.53
N ALA A 387 5.24 6.05 -0.38
CA ALA A 387 4.22 7.10 -0.25
C ALA A 387 4.81 8.53 -0.06
N ILE A 388 5.96 8.81 -0.68
CA ILE A 388 6.57 10.15 -0.74
C ILE A 388 6.17 10.80 -2.07
N PHE A 389 4.85 10.89 -2.31
CA PHE A 389 4.27 11.30 -3.59
C PHE A 389 4.68 12.70 -4.07
N PRO A 390 4.76 13.76 -3.24
CA PRO A 390 5.13 15.09 -3.72
C PRO A 390 6.50 15.11 -4.39
N VAL A 391 7.51 14.54 -3.75
CA VAL A 391 8.87 14.47 -4.31
C VAL A 391 8.93 13.56 -5.53
N ALA A 392 8.26 12.41 -5.45
CA ALA A 392 8.23 11.44 -6.54
C ALA A 392 7.59 12.02 -7.81
N ASN A 393 6.41 12.64 -7.66
CA ASN A 393 5.70 13.26 -8.78
C ASN A 393 6.50 14.41 -9.38
N PHE A 394 7.14 15.22 -8.53
CA PHE A 394 8.03 16.26 -9.00
C PHE A 394 9.16 15.66 -9.85
N LEU A 395 9.94 14.71 -9.33
CA LEU A 395 11.07 14.11 -10.04
C LEU A 395 10.64 13.43 -11.35
N LYS A 396 9.45 12.87 -11.42
CA LYS A 396 8.89 12.27 -12.64
C LYS A 396 8.67 13.29 -13.77
N HIS A 397 8.37 14.54 -13.43
CA HIS A 397 8.05 15.59 -14.42
C HIS A 397 9.25 16.48 -14.76
N VAL A 398 10.39 16.33 -14.09
CA VAL A 398 11.61 17.08 -14.43
C VAL A 398 12.12 16.66 -15.81
N THR A 399 12.33 17.62 -16.69
CA THR A 399 12.93 17.39 -18.02
C THR A 399 14.46 17.31 -17.91
N TRP A 400 14.94 16.18 -17.40
CA TRP A 400 16.36 15.96 -17.09
C TRP A 400 17.30 16.19 -18.29
N HIS A 401 16.86 15.89 -19.50
CA HIS A 401 17.66 16.06 -20.72
C HIS A 401 17.95 17.54 -21.06
N LYS A 402 17.20 18.48 -20.50
CA LYS A 402 17.46 19.92 -20.69
C LYS A 402 18.53 20.46 -19.77
N LEU A 403 18.92 19.70 -18.75
CA LEU A 403 19.94 20.08 -17.77
C LEU A 403 21.27 19.45 -18.17
N GLN A 404 22.23 20.25 -18.58
CA GLN A 404 23.53 19.77 -19.04
C GLN A 404 24.47 19.38 -17.89
N ASP A 405 24.24 19.92 -16.69
CA ASP A 405 25.07 19.71 -15.51
C ASP A 405 24.46 18.73 -14.52
N VAL A 406 25.22 17.70 -14.15
CA VAL A 406 24.82 16.69 -13.15
C VAL A 406 24.77 17.28 -11.74
N ASP A 407 25.55 18.28 -11.44
CA ASP A 407 25.48 18.96 -10.14
C ASP A 407 24.17 19.75 -10.00
N ALA A 408 23.65 20.29 -11.10
CA ALA A 408 22.29 20.84 -11.12
C ALA A 408 21.22 19.77 -10.85
N HIS A 409 21.37 18.56 -11.39
CA HIS A 409 20.47 17.44 -11.07
C HIS A 409 20.50 17.07 -9.58
N ARG A 410 21.71 16.97 -9.00
CA ARG A 410 21.89 16.68 -7.57
C ARG A 410 21.27 17.76 -6.69
N GLN A 411 21.51 19.03 -7.05
CA GLN A 411 20.99 20.18 -6.31
C GLN A 411 19.46 20.19 -6.33
N ILE A 412 18.86 19.94 -7.49
CA ILE A 412 17.41 19.84 -7.67
C ILE A 412 16.81 18.78 -6.76
N ILE A 413 17.37 17.57 -6.76
CA ILE A 413 16.89 16.47 -5.91
C ILE A 413 17.06 16.82 -4.43
N PHE A 414 18.23 17.38 -4.07
CA PHE A 414 18.51 17.79 -2.71
C PHE A 414 17.50 18.83 -2.21
N ASP A 415 17.25 19.86 -2.98
CA ASP A 415 16.33 20.94 -2.63
C ASP A 415 14.89 20.44 -2.48
N ALA A 416 14.45 19.55 -3.38
CA ALA A 416 13.14 18.91 -3.29
C ALA A 416 12.98 18.11 -1.98
N ILE A 417 14.01 17.35 -1.60
CA ILE A 417 14.01 16.58 -0.35
C ILE A 417 13.98 17.52 0.86
N VAL A 418 14.81 18.54 0.88
CA VAL A 418 14.88 19.53 1.97
C VAL A 418 13.53 20.21 2.15
N GLN A 419 12.93 20.68 1.08
CA GLN A 419 11.64 21.37 1.11
C GLN A 419 10.52 20.45 1.60
N TYR A 420 10.47 19.20 1.10
CA TYR A 420 9.51 18.20 1.57
C TYR A 420 9.67 17.92 3.07
N ARG A 421 10.90 17.76 3.55
CA ARG A 421 11.17 17.51 4.97
C ARG A 421 10.79 18.71 5.83
N HIS A 422 11.03 19.94 5.37
CA HIS A 422 10.56 21.15 6.06
C HIS A 422 9.03 21.19 6.16
N MET A 423 8.33 20.96 5.05
CA MET A 423 6.86 20.95 5.03
C MET A 423 6.26 19.92 5.98
N LYS A 424 6.80 18.70 6.00
CA LYS A 424 6.33 17.61 6.88
C LYS A 424 6.50 17.93 8.37
N ASN A 425 7.41 18.83 8.71
CA ASN A 425 7.64 19.25 10.10
C ASN A 425 6.76 20.44 10.54
N ILE A 426 5.98 21.05 9.63
CA ILE A 426 5.09 22.16 9.98
C ILE A 426 3.93 21.66 10.83
N GLY A 427 3.78 22.23 12.02
CA GLY A 427 2.66 21.92 12.92
C GLY A 427 2.70 20.51 13.54
N VAL A 428 3.79 19.78 13.40
CA VAL A 428 3.92 18.41 13.90
C VAL A 428 4.78 18.37 15.15
N VAL A 429 4.23 17.76 16.21
CA VAL A 429 5.00 17.41 17.41
C VAL A 429 5.68 16.06 17.14
N ALA A 430 6.97 16.10 16.86
CA ALA A 430 7.75 14.91 16.60
C ALA A 430 8.06 14.13 17.90
N VAL A 431 8.21 12.82 17.82
CA VAL A 431 8.80 12.03 18.91
C VAL A 431 10.31 12.16 18.84
N PHE A 432 10.94 12.56 19.94
CA PHE A 432 12.38 12.70 20.01
C PHE A 432 13.06 11.33 20.11
N ASP A 433 13.88 11.02 19.14
CA ASP A 433 14.76 9.85 19.13
C ASP A 433 16.16 10.30 18.71
N ARG A 434 17.16 10.01 19.52
CA ARG A 434 18.55 10.41 19.23
C ARG A 434 19.07 9.85 17.90
N GLY A 435 18.70 8.62 17.56
CA GLY A 435 19.15 7.94 16.34
C GLY A 435 18.47 8.45 15.07
N LYS A 436 17.24 8.94 15.21
CA LYS A 436 16.38 9.37 14.10
C LYS A 436 16.06 10.88 14.12
N PHE A 437 16.79 11.65 14.93
CA PHE A 437 16.51 13.08 15.07
C PHE A 437 16.55 13.81 13.72
N ASP A 438 15.43 14.42 13.38
CA ASP A 438 15.32 15.26 12.18
C ASP A 438 15.71 16.69 12.50
N LYS A 439 16.79 17.19 11.86
CA LYS A 439 17.26 18.57 12.05
C LYS A 439 16.21 19.63 11.67
N TYR A 440 15.19 19.28 10.92
CA TYR A 440 14.09 20.14 10.53
C TYR A 440 12.91 20.12 11.52
N ALA A 441 12.90 19.20 12.49
CA ALA A 441 11.91 19.20 13.56
C ALA A 441 12.11 20.45 14.44
N HIS A 442 11.06 21.24 14.58
CA HIS A 442 11.04 22.42 15.44
C HIS A 442 10.47 22.14 16.81
N PHE A 443 9.55 21.20 16.89
CA PHE A 443 8.89 20.84 18.13
C PHE A 443 8.92 19.33 18.33
N ALA A 444 9.48 18.89 19.45
CA ALA A 444 9.58 17.46 19.76
C ALA A 444 9.15 17.19 21.21
N ARG A 445 8.75 15.95 21.48
CA ARG A 445 8.42 15.45 22.81
C ARG A 445 9.29 14.25 23.19
N ILE A 446 9.57 14.12 24.48
CA ILE A 446 10.16 12.93 25.09
C ILE A 446 9.10 12.36 26.03
N GLY A 447 8.77 11.07 25.87
CA GLY A 447 7.71 10.38 26.59
C GLY A 447 6.41 10.26 25.78
N ASP A 448 5.48 9.46 26.27
CA ASP A 448 4.18 9.16 25.68
C ASP A 448 3.00 9.83 26.41
N GLY A 449 3.26 10.44 27.54
CA GLY A 449 2.28 11.15 28.34
C GLY A 449 1.84 12.48 27.76
N SER A 450 1.16 13.29 28.57
CA SER A 450 0.68 14.62 28.16
C SER A 450 1.84 15.63 28.04
N LEU A 451 1.73 16.52 27.04
CA LEU A 451 2.63 17.68 26.89
C LEU A 451 2.43 18.73 27.98
N GLY A 452 1.37 18.64 28.80
CA GLY A 452 0.95 19.69 29.71
C GLY A 452 0.38 20.93 28.97
N GLY A 453 -0.19 21.89 29.73
CA GLY A 453 -0.85 23.05 29.15
C GLY A 453 0.10 23.99 28.40
N LYS A 454 1.28 24.26 28.95
CA LYS A 454 2.28 25.14 28.32
C LYS A 454 2.84 24.53 27.03
N GLY A 455 3.19 23.24 27.06
CA GLY A 455 3.69 22.53 25.88
C GLY A 455 2.66 22.50 24.74
N ARG A 456 1.39 22.24 25.04
CA ARG A 456 0.29 22.26 24.05
C ARG A 456 0.09 23.66 23.47
N GLY A 457 0.07 24.70 24.30
CA GLY A 457 -0.08 26.08 23.85
C GLY A 457 1.06 26.51 22.93
N LEU A 458 2.30 26.16 23.27
CA LEU A 458 3.46 26.50 22.46
C LEU A 458 3.48 25.73 21.13
N ALA A 459 3.12 24.46 21.12
CA ALA A 459 2.98 23.66 19.90
C ALA A 459 1.89 24.22 18.97
N PHE A 460 0.76 24.66 19.54
CA PHE A 460 -0.30 25.31 18.78
C PHE A 460 0.17 26.63 18.17
N LEU A 461 0.86 27.46 18.93
CA LEU A 461 1.43 28.73 18.44
C LEU A 461 2.46 28.50 17.32
N ASP A 462 3.31 27.47 17.43
CA ASP A 462 4.26 27.10 16.36
C ASP A 462 3.53 26.78 15.05
N ASN A 463 2.44 26.03 15.14
CA ASN A 463 1.59 25.74 13.97
C ASN A 463 0.96 27.02 13.41
N VAL A 464 0.36 27.87 14.23
CA VAL A 464 -0.27 29.14 13.80
C VAL A 464 0.74 30.04 13.10
N VAL A 465 1.91 30.27 13.68
CA VAL A 465 2.95 31.13 13.10
C VAL A 465 3.44 30.61 11.74
N LYS A 466 3.57 29.28 11.60
CA LYS A 466 4.05 28.66 10.35
C LYS A 466 3.00 28.58 9.25
N THR A 467 1.73 28.47 9.61
CA THR A 467 0.63 28.35 8.64
C THR A 467 0.04 29.67 8.20
N HIS A 468 0.36 30.79 8.88
CA HIS A 468 -0.17 32.11 8.58
C HIS A 468 0.94 33.08 8.11
N PRO A 469 1.07 33.31 6.80
CA PRO A 469 2.14 34.15 6.21
C PRO A 469 2.20 35.58 6.75
N GLN A 470 1.06 36.12 7.23
CA GLN A 470 0.96 37.47 7.75
C GLN A 470 1.88 37.75 8.95
N PHE A 471 2.31 36.74 9.68
CA PHE A 471 3.26 36.91 10.79
C PHE A 471 4.69 37.27 10.32
N ASN A 472 4.99 37.06 9.04
CA ASN A 472 6.32 37.28 8.47
C ASN A 472 6.32 38.29 7.33
N GLN A 473 5.27 39.12 7.20
CA GLN A 473 5.15 40.13 6.14
C GLN A 473 5.94 41.42 6.38
N TYR A 474 6.46 41.63 7.58
CA TYR A 474 7.17 42.85 7.93
C TYR A 474 8.66 42.73 7.66
N PRO A 475 9.27 43.60 6.82
CA PRO A 475 10.72 43.56 6.56
C PRO A 475 11.52 43.73 7.85
N GLY A 476 12.50 42.87 8.06
CA GLY A 476 13.40 42.92 9.23
C GLY A 476 12.82 42.34 10.53
N ALA A 477 11.56 41.93 10.57
CA ALA A 477 10.94 41.29 11.71
C ALA A 477 10.45 39.88 11.37
N SER A 478 10.73 38.90 12.24
CA SER A 478 10.18 37.53 12.09
C SER A 478 9.67 37.02 13.42
N VAL A 479 8.44 36.47 13.40
CA VAL A 479 7.86 35.77 14.55
C VAL A 479 8.26 34.31 14.48
N ARG A 480 8.92 33.82 15.51
CA ARG A 480 9.39 32.41 15.56
C ARG A 480 9.19 31.83 16.94
N ILE A 481 8.80 30.56 16.97
CA ILE A 481 8.92 29.74 18.18
C ILE A 481 10.32 29.10 18.16
N PRO A 482 11.10 29.16 19.25
CA PRO A 482 12.39 28.48 19.31
C PRO A 482 12.23 26.98 19.17
N LYS A 483 13.28 26.28 18.74
CA LYS A 483 13.30 24.82 18.76
C LYS A 483 13.07 24.33 20.18
N THR A 484 12.03 23.52 20.34
CA THR A 484 11.52 23.12 21.66
C THR A 484 11.46 21.60 21.77
N VAL A 485 11.95 21.08 22.90
CA VAL A 485 11.75 19.70 23.30
C VAL A 485 11.00 19.71 24.63
N VAL A 486 9.86 19.03 24.68
CA VAL A 486 9.01 18.95 25.87
C VAL A 486 9.16 17.58 26.51
N LEU A 487 9.45 17.54 27.80
CA LEU A 487 9.32 16.33 28.61
C LEU A 487 7.85 16.13 28.96
N CYS A 488 7.29 14.99 28.59
CA CYS A 488 5.90 14.65 28.88
C CYS A 488 5.69 14.30 30.37
N THR A 489 4.45 14.25 30.80
CA THR A 489 4.09 14.03 32.21
C THR A 489 4.60 12.70 32.74
N ASP A 490 4.59 11.64 31.95
CA ASP A 490 5.12 10.32 32.29
C ASP A 490 6.62 10.35 32.62
N VAL A 491 7.40 11.17 31.92
CA VAL A 491 8.83 11.36 32.22
C VAL A 491 9.02 12.08 33.54
N PHE A 492 8.15 13.06 33.83
CA PHE A 492 8.15 13.74 35.11
C PHE A 492 7.76 12.77 36.23
N ASP A 493 6.72 11.96 36.04
CA ASP A 493 6.28 10.98 37.03
C ASP A 493 7.39 9.94 37.32
N GLN A 494 8.05 9.42 36.28
CA GLN A 494 9.21 8.53 36.44
C GLN A 494 10.35 9.19 37.21
N PHE A 495 10.64 10.46 36.97
CA PHE A 495 11.66 11.19 37.73
C PHE A 495 11.30 11.31 39.20
N MET A 496 10.04 11.63 39.51
CA MET A 496 9.55 11.76 40.89
C MET A 496 9.58 10.43 41.61
N GLU A 497 9.15 9.34 40.97
CA GLU A 497 9.15 7.99 41.53
C GLU A 497 10.55 7.44 41.77
N GLN A 498 11.44 7.53 40.77
CA GLN A 498 12.81 7.01 40.85
C GLN A 498 13.65 7.69 41.93
N ASN A 499 13.32 8.93 42.28
CA ASN A 499 14.03 9.71 43.27
C ASN A 499 13.26 9.84 44.59
N ASN A 500 12.13 9.15 44.76
CA ASN A 500 11.25 9.21 45.94
C ASN A 500 10.83 10.64 46.35
N LEU A 501 10.60 11.50 45.33
CA LEU A 501 10.34 12.94 45.55
C LEU A 501 8.87 13.25 45.85
N TYR A 502 7.93 12.33 45.61
CA TYR A 502 6.51 12.56 45.91
C TYR A 502 6.25 12.78 47.41
N GLU A 503 6.93 12.06 48.27
CA GLU A 503 6.81 12.26 49.71
C GLU A 503 7.29 13.65 50.13
N ILE A 504 8.44 14.10 49.59
CA ILE A 504 9.00 15.42 49.88
C ILE A 504 8.08 16.52 49.36
N ALA A 505 7.54 16.36 48.14
CA ALA A 505 6.62 17.34 47.54
C ALA A 505 5.30 17.45 48.32
N SER A 506 4.78 16.35 48.85
CA SER A 506 3.54 16.33 49.67
C SER A 506 3.74 17.04 51.03
N VAL A 507 4.88 16.86 51.67
CA VAL A 507 5.23 17.53 52.94
C VAL A 507 5.42 19.03 52.72
N SER A 508 6.05 19.45 51.61
CA SER A 508 6.24 20.89 51.29
C SER A 508 4.91 21.62 51.08
N TYR A 509 3.90 20.96 50.51
CA TYR A 509 2.57 21.56 50.28
C TYR A 509 1.77 21.78 51.58
N THR A 510 2.00 20.95 52.59
CA THR A 510 1.34 21.08 53.90
C THR A 510 1.92 22.18 54.80
N HIS A 511 3.15 22.62 54.51
CA HIS A 511 3.81 23.70 55.28
C HIS A 511 3.61 25.10 54.65
N LEU A 512 2.97 25.20 53.49
CA LEU A 512 2.67 26.48 52.77
C LEU A 512 1.21 26.93 52.93
N ARG A 513 0.47 26.36 53.92
CA ARG A 513 -0.87 26.83 54.31
C ARG A 513 -0.83 27.51 55.66
#